data_42c0e8ef68e44cea2cbfe8dd1ed4fd61
#
_entry.id   42c0e8ef68e44cea2cbfe8dd1ed4fd61
#
_cell.length_a   1.000
_cell.length_b   1.000
_cell.length_c   1.000
_cell.angle_alpha   90.00
_cell.angle_beta   90.00
_cell.angle_gamma   90.00
#
_symmetry.space_group_name_H-M   'P 1'
#
loop_
_entity.id
_entity.type
_entity.pdbx_description
1 polymer ?
#
loop_
_entity_poly.entity_id
_entity_poly.type
_entity_poly.pdbx_seq_one_letter_code
_entity_poly.pdbx_strand_id
1 'polypeptide(L)'
;VDSVQGISGKRVALTRAVVTAGVWMRGMLTERYGVSAADTSWHYASIHHWKGKGESEDVTPRDGSTYRLLTGTGPNPQAIAERALLEGEVDVLCTTRAPADADNGSGRVVRVFDRYPESEAAYFEQTRIFPIMHVLAIRRSAVAAAPDLPVALFEAFAEAKRISKQRVEADASVSLAWKDYYLAKEREVLGDNPWAYGLEANRHALVKFLGYCHEQGLSAKKLEPEDLFAEGTWALTD
;
A
#
# COMPACT_ATOMS: atom_id res chain seq x y z
N VAL A 1 -3.29 19.14 11.74
CA VAL A 1 -3.93 19.11 10.41
C VAL A 1 -5.38 18.71 10.61
N ASP A 2 -6.33 19.60 10.29
CA ASP A 2 -7.76 19.42 10.61
C ASP A 2 -8.55 18.72 9.49
N SER A 3 -7.93 18.50 8.35
CA SER A 3 -8.54 17.80 7.21
C SER A 3 -7.46 17.24 6.29
N VAL A 4 -7.84 16.30 5.43
CA VAL A 4 -6.91 15.72 4.44
C VAL A 4 -6.42 16.77 3.43
N GLN A 5 -7.24 17.73 3.06
CA GLN A 5 -6.84 18.84 2.17
C GLN A 5 -5.80 19.75 2.83
N GLY A 6 -5.83 19.88 4.15
CA GLY A 6 -4.85 20.65 4.93
C GLY A 6 -3.44 20.04 4.95
N ILE A 7 -3.23 18.88 4.31
CA ILE A 7 -1.92 18.24 4.16
C ILE A 7 -1.06 18.98 3.11
N SER A 8 -1.67 19.62 2.11
CA SER A 8 -0.92 20.42 1.12
C SER A 8 -0.04 21.47 1.81
N GLY A 9 1.21 21.57 1.37
CA GLY A 9 2.19 22.49 1.95
C GLY A 9 2.77 22.03 3.32
N LYS A 10 2.37 20.89 3.85
CA LYS A 10 2.88 20.37 5.11
C LYS A 10 4.09 19.47 4.91
N ARG A 11 4.77 19.19 6.03
CA ARG A 11 5.86 18.21 6.11
C ARG A 11 5.23 16.84 6.40
N VAL A 12 5.29 15.94 5.43
CA VAL A 12 4.67 14.61 5.50
C VAL A 12 5.74 13.54 5.54
N ALA A 13 5.74 12.70 6.57
CA ALA A 13 6.65 11.59 6.69
C ALA A 13 6.05 10.28 6.16
N LEU A 14 6.91 9.49 5.51
CA LEU A 14 6.71 8.07 5.23
C LEU A 14 7.96 7.30 5.68
N THR A 15 7.82 6.01 5.92
CA THR A 15 8.98 5.20 6.36
C THR A 15 10.05 5.09 5.28
N ARG A 16 9.64 4.86 4.03
CA ARG A 16 10.53 4.78 2.86
C ARG A 16 9.79 5.24 1.60
N ALA A 17 10.52 5.80 0.64
CA ALA A 17 9.98 6.21 -0.66
C ALA A 17 9.41 5.03 -1.46
N VAL A 18 10.02 3.85 -1.35
CA VAL A 18 9.72 2.65 -2.14
C VAL A 18 8.73 1.67 -1.47
N VAL A 19 8.16 2.01 -0.32
CA VAL A 19 7.16 1.15 0.35
C VAL A 19 5.84 1.21 -0.42
N THR A 20 5.30 0.05 -0.81
CA THR A 20 4.06 -0.07 -1.58
C THR A 20 2.91 0.77 -1.00
N ALA A 21 2.67 0.68 0.30
CA ALA A 21 1.64 1.49 0.96
C ALA A 21 1.91 3.00 0.85
N GLY A 22 3.19 3.42 0.92
CA GLY A 22 3.57 4.82 0.74
C GLY A 22 3.30 5.32 -0.67
N VAL A 23 3.55 4.49 -1.68
CA VAL A 23 3.22 4.80 -3.09
C VAL A 23 1.72 5.00 -3.26
N TRP A 24 0.92 4.07 -2.73
CA TRP A 24 -0.55 4.19 -2.73
C TRP A 24 -1.03 5.43 -2.00
N MET A 25 -0.56 5.66 -0.76
CA MET A 25 -0.98 6.81 0.04
C MET A 25 -0.67 8.14 -0.67
N ARG A 26 0.53 8.33 -1.22
CA ARG A 26 0.87 9.52 -1.98
C ARG A 26 -0.01 9.70 -3.21
N GLY A 27 -0.16 8.65 -4.02
CA GLY A 27 -1.01 8.69 -5.21
C GLY A 27 -2.47 9.04 -4.87
N MET A 28 -3.04 8.40 -3.86
CA MET A 28 -4.41 8.68 -3.40
C MET A 28 -4.57 10.10 -2.84
N LEU A 29 -3.61 10.56 -2.02
CA LEU A 29 -3.65 11.93 -1.48
C LEU A 29 -3.65 12.96 -2.60
N THR A 30 -2.82 12.78 -3.62
CA THR A 30 -2.74 13.70 -4.76
C THR A 30 -3.98 13.61 -5.64
N GLU A 31 -4.35 12.44 -6.10
CA GLU A 31 -5.41 12.26 -7.10
C GLU A 31 -6.80 12.46 -6.53
N ARG A 32 -7.05 11.88 -5.35
CA ARG A 32 -8.39 11.83 -4.77
C ARG A 32 -8.71 13.02 -3.88
N TYR A 33 -7.71 13.50 -3.15
CA TYR A 33 -7.89 14.55 -2.14
C TYR A 33 -7.27 15.87 -2.53
N GLY A 34 -6.64 15.96 -3.72
CA GLY A 34 -6.08 17.21 -4.25
C GLY A 34 -4.86 17.71 -3.47
N VAL A 35 -4.18 16.84 -2.73
CA VAL A 35 -2.94 17.20 -2.03
C VAL A 35 -1.85 17.43 -3.07
N SER A 36 -1.34 18.65 -3.17
CA SER A 36 -0.29 18.97 -4.13
C SER A 36 1.01 18.23 -3.81
N ALA A 37 1.44 17.34 -4.71
CA ALA A 37 2.70 16.62 -4.56
C ALA A 37 3.91 17.56 -4.55
N ALA A 38 3.89 18.60 -5.41
CA ALA A 38 4.97 19.56 -5.54
C ALA A 38 5.09 20.52 -4.35
N ASP A 39 3.95 20.93 -3.76
CA ASP A 39 3.92 21.84 -2.63
C ASP A 39 4.16 21.14 -1.28
N THR A 40 3.94 19.83 -1.22
CA THR A 40 4.10 19.04 0.00
C THR A 40 5.56 18.62 0.19
N SER A 41 6.09 18.85 1.39
CA SER A 41 7.46 18.45 1.74
C SER A 41 7.47 16.98 2.21
N TRP A 42 7.90 16.08 1.33
CA TRP A 42 7.94 14.64 1.60
C TRP A 42 9.23 14.24 2.32
N HIS A 43 9.08 13.62 3.49
CA HIS A 43 10.18 13.19 4.34
C HIS A 43 10.20 11.68 4.48
N TYR A 44 11.37 11.07 4.45
CA TYR A 44 11.56 9.63 4.55
C TYR A 44 12.67 9.28 5.53
N ALA A 45 12.50 8.20 6.25
CA ALA A 45 13.60 7.63 7.03
C ALA A 45 14.65 6.97 6.13
N SER A 46 14.28 6.62 4.87
CA SER A 46 15.18 6.18 3.83
C SER A 46 14.59 6.51 2.46
N ILE A 47 15.34 7.20 1.61
CA ILE A 47 14.96 7.51 0.21
C ILE A 47 15.61 6.57 -0.80
N HIS A 48 16.53 5.72 -0.37
CA HIS A 48 17.26 4.85 -1.26
C HIS A 48 16.43 3.64 -1.68
N HIS A 49 16.58 3.26 -2.94
CA HIS A 49 16.04 2.04 -3.50
C HIS A 49 17.04 0.89 -3.34
N TRP A 50 16.57 -0.29 -2.92
CA TRP A 50 17.44 -1.45 -2.76
C TRP A 50 17.80 -2.05 -4.12
N LYS A 51 19.08 -2.05 -4.48
CA LYS A 51 19.60 -2.66 -5.72
C LYS A 51 20.15 -4.08 -5.56
N GLY A 52 19.99 -4.72 -4.44
CA GLY A 52 20.70 -5.97 -4.11
C GLY A 52 22.16 -5.69 -3.70
N LYS A 53 22.87 -6.69 -3.19
CA LYS A 53 24.28 -6.56 -2.72
C LYS A 53 24.63 -5.32 -1.88
N GLY A 54 23.62 -4.64 -1.32
CA GLY A 54 23.80 -3.42 -0.52
C GLY A 54 23.88 -2.11 -1.31
N GLU A 55 23.80 -2.12 -2.63
CA GLU A 55 23.74 -0.90 -3.44
C GLU A 55 22.38 -0.26 -3.37
N SER A 56 22.33 1.06 -3.37
CA SER A 56 21.11 1.86 -3.40
C SER A 56 21.11 2.83 -4.57
N GLU A 57 19.95 3.23 -5.00
CA GLU A 57 19.74 4.23 -6.04
C GLU A 57 18.80 5.32 -5.51
N ASP A 58 19.16 6.56 -5.76
CA ASP A 58 18.33 7.67 -5.38
C ASP A 58 17.04 7.70 -6.22
N VAL A 59 15.93 7.91 -5.55
CA VAL A 59 14.64 8.05 -6.20
C VAL A 59 14.46 9.49 -6.67
N THR A 60 14.19 9.68 -7.97
CA THR A 60 13.94 11.00 -8.56
C THR A 60 12.48 11.08 -8.99
N PRO A 61 11.64 11.82 -8.24
CA PRO A 61 10.22 11.95 -8.59
C PRO A 61 10.01 12.79 -9.87
N ARG A 62 8.93 12.46 -10.60
CA ARG A 62 8.49 13.20 -11.81
C ARG A 62 7.26 14.04 -11.55
N ASP A 63 6.63 13.89 -10.40
CA ASP A 63 5.44 14.62 -9.96
C ASP A 63 5.75 16.03 -9.38
N GLY A 64 6.99 16.46 -9.52
CA GLY A 64 7.48 17.77 -8.99
C GLY A 64 7.78 17.77 -7.49
N SER A 65 7.56 16.64 -6.80
CA SER A 65 7.87 16.55 -5.37
C SER A 65 9.36 16.48 -5.09
N THR A 66 9.74 16.85 -3.88
CA THR A 66 11.12 16.72 -3.37
C THR A 66 11.15 15.75 -2.21
N TYR A 67 12.16 14.88 -2.18
CA TYR A 67 12.38 13.92 -1.11
C TYR A 67 13.45 14.43 -0.16
N ARG A 68 13.15 14.38 1.15
CA ARG A 68 14.06 14.75 2.21
C ARG A 68 14.26 13.60 3.18
N LEU A 69 15.49 13.41 3.65
CA LEU A 69 15.75 12.48 4.74
C LEU A 69 15.35 13.11 6.07
N LEU A 70 14.75 12.30 6.94
CA LEU A 70 14.58 12.63 8.34
C LEU A 70 15.93 12.65 9.05
N THR A 71 16.14 13.60 9.93
CA THR A 71 17.42 13.82 10.62
C THR A 71 17.65 12.86 11.78
N GLY A 72 16.59 12.23 12.25
CA GLY A 72 16.64 11.37 13.42
C GLY A 72 17.29 10.00 13.18
N THR A 73 17.73 9.38 14.28
CA THR A 73 18.20 7.99 14.32
C THR A 73 17.21 7.10 15.08
N GLY A 74 17.18 5.83 14.78
CA GLY A 74 16.29 4.88 15.44
C GLY A 74 16.55 3.44 14.99
N PRO A 75 15.96 2.45 15.67
CA PRO A 75 16.20 1.04 15.39
C PRO A 75 15.65 0.60 14.03
N ASN A 76 14.70 1.33 13.47
CA ASN A 76 14.10 1.05 12.17
C ASN A 76 13.44 2.32 11.60
N PRO A 77 13.09 2.34 10.31
CA PRO A 77 12.47 3.51 9.66
C PRO A 77 11.14 3.95 10.29
N GLN A 78 10.34 3.04 10.82
CA GLN A 78 9.09 3.37 11.51
C GLN A 78 9.35 4.22 12.77
N ALA A 79 10.26 3.79 13.62
CA ALA A 79 10.60 4.52 14.84
C ALA A 79 11.20 5.91 14.57
N ILE A 80 11.96 6.06 13.47
CA ILE A 80 12.48 7.35 13.03
C ILE A 80 11.33 8.29 12.63
N ALA A 81 10.39 7.81 11.84
CA ALA A 81 9.26 8.59 11.35
C ALA A 81 8.28 8.97 12.49
N GLU A 82 8.00 8.04 13.40
CA GLU A 82 7.17 8.32 14.60
C GLU A 82 7.78 9.38 15.47
N ARG A 83 9.08 9.29 15.74
CA ARG A 83 9.77 10.29 16.54
C ARG A 83 9.76 11.65 15.85
N ALA A 84 9.99 11.73 14.55
CA ALA A 84 9.93 12.97 13.79
C ALA A 84 8.55 13.66 13.91
N LEU A 85 7.45 12.88 13.95
CA LEU A 85 6.12 13.40 14.23
C LEU A 85 6.00 13.93 15.66
N LEU A 86 6.43 13.16 16.65
CA LEU A 86 6.29 13.52 18.06
C LEU A 86 7.16 14.73 18.47
N GLU A 87 8.31 14.91 17.83
CA GLU A 87 9.23 16.03 18.04
C GLU A 87 8.88 17.27 17.17
N GLY A 88 7.88 17.15 16.27
CA GLY A 88 7.45 18.25 15.42
C GLY A 88 8.39 18.53 14.23
N GLU A 89 9.26 17.59 13.87
CA GLU A 89 10.05 17.65 12.64
C GLU A 89 9.15 17.54 11.40
N VAL A 90 8.05 16.76 11.52
CA VAL A 90 7.01 16.65 10.51
C VAL A 90 5.62 16.88 11.11
N ASP A 91 4.65 17.23 10.26
CA ASP A 91 3.28 17.56 10.65
C ASP A 91 2.33 16.39 10.49
N VAL A 92 2.65 15.45 9.60
CA VAL A 92 1.81 14.29 9.23
C VAL A 92 2.70 13.06 9.07
N LEU A 93 2.19 11.91 9.49
CA LEU A 93 2.80 10.60 9.24
C LEU A 93 1.84 9.70 8.46
N CYS A 94 2.28 9.22 7.29
CA CYS A 94 1.62 8.17 6.54
C CYS A 94 2.29 6.83 6.85
N THR A 95 1.57 5.92 7.48
CA THR A 95 2.13 4.64 7.94
C THR A 95 1.08 3.54 7.93
N THR A 96 1.53 2.28 7.83
CA THR A 96 0.69 1.08 7.94
C THR A 96 0.49 0.62 9.39
N ARG A 97 1.20 1.23 10.33
CA ARG A 97 1.08 0.94 11.77
C ARG A 97 0.77 2.23 12.51
N ALA A 98 -0.32 2.25 13.26
CA ALA A 98 -0.62 3.38 14.11
C ALA A 98 0.52 3.59 15.11
N PRO A 99 1.02 4.84 15.28
CA PRO A 99 1.91 5.19 16.36
C PRO A 99 1.28 4.87 17.71
N ALA A 100 2.10 4.54 18.72
CA ALA A 100 1.60 4.22 20.06
C ALA A 100 0.77 5.37 20.67
N ASP A 101 1.07 6.61 20.31
CA ASP A 101 0.34 7.80 20.77
C ASP A 101 -0.95 8.09 20.00
N ALA A 102 -1.24 7.39 18.90
CA ALA A 102 -2.40 7.69 18.05
C ALA A 102 -3.76 7.37 18.72
N ASP A 103 -3.80 6.35 19.57
CA ASP A 103 -5.05 5.85 20.14
C ASP A 103 -4.99 5.75 21.69
N ASN A 104 -4.05 6.44 22.33
CA ASN A 104 -3.85 6.38 23.78
C ASN A 104 -4.61 7.46 24.57
N GLY A 105 -5.45 8.24 23.89
CA GLY A 105 -6.22 9.32 24.51
C GLY A 105 -5.44 10.58 24.88
N SER A 106 -4.13 10.66 24.55
CA SER A 106 -3.30 11.83 24.84
C SER A 106 -3.67 13.06 24.00
N GLY A 107 -4.30 12.86 22.85
CA GLY A 107 -4.59 13.89 21.86
C GLY A 107 -3.35 14.43 21.13
N ARG A 108 -2.15 13.89 21.39
CA ARG A 108 -0.90 14.33 20.75
C ARG A 108 -0.85 13.95 19.28
N VAL A 109 -1.37 12.78 18.95
CA VAL A 109 -1.48 12.27 17.58
C VAL A 109 -2.93 11.90 17.33
N VAL A 110 -3.49 12.41 16.24
CA VAL A 110 -4.87 12.14 15.84
C VAL A 110 -4.89 11.57 14.42
N ARG A 111 -5.88 10.72 14.13
CA ARG A 111 -6.10 10.23 12.76
C ARG A 111 -6.69 11.33 11.89
N VAL A 112 -6.15 11.54 10.71
CA VAL A 112 -6.75 12.45 9.70
C VAL A 112 -8.09 11.90 9.21
N PHE A 113 -8.20 10.57 9.12
CA PHE A 113 -9.44 9.85 8.84
C PHE A 113 -9.93 9.18 10.13
N ASP A 114 -10.70 9.89 10.94
CA ASP A 114 -11.25 9.38 12.20
C ASP A 114 -12.23 8.21 11.96
N ARG A 115 -13.00 8.29 10.87
CA ARG A 115 -13.92 7.25 10.39
C ARG A 115 -13.30 6.53 9.18
N TYR A 116 -12.14 5.92 9.36
CA TYR A 116 -11.41 5.31 8.26
C TYR A 116 -12.16 4.17 7.55
N PRO A 117 -12.98 3.31 8.20
CA PRO A 117 -13.70 2.27 7.49
C PRO A 117 -14.68 2.85 6.46
N GLU A 118 -15.39 3.94 6.80
CA GLU A 118 -16.30 4.60 5.89
C GLU A 118 -15.56 5.34 4.77
N SER A 119 -14.40 5.93 5.08
CA SER A 119 -13.56 6.59 4.07
C SER A 119 -12.99 5.59 3.07
N GLU A 120 -12.58 4.41 3.53
CA GLU A 120 -12.08 3.31 2.69
C GLU A 120 -13.21 2.72 1.83
N ALA A 121 -14.39 2.50 2.40
CA ALA A 121 -15.58 2.06 1.67
C ALA A 121 -15.94 3.05 0.55
N ALA A 122 -16.03 4.36 0.85
CA ALA A 122 -16.29 5.39 -0.14
C ALA A 122 -15.22 5.48 -1.23
N TYR A 123 -13.95 5.25 -0.89
CA TYR A 123 -12.87 5.15 -1.86
C TYR A 123 -13.10 3.99 -2.82
N PHE A 124 -13.37 2.79 -2.29
CA PHE A 124 -13.63 1.61 -3.11
C PHE A 124 -14.88 1.76 -3.99
N GLU A 125 -15.97 2.27 -3.44
CA GLU A 125 -17.22 2.51 -4.19
C GLU A 125 -17.00 3.41 -5.41
N GLN A 126 -16.17 4.43 -5.27
CA GLN A 126 -15.89 5.41 -6.32
C GLN A 126 -14.83 4.95 -7.32
N THR A 127 -13.82 4.22 -6.88
CA THR A 127 -12.65 3.88 -7.70
C THR A 127 -12.61 2.44 -8.11
N ARG A 128 -13.30 1.55 -7.41
CA ARG A 128 -13.19 0.09 -7.54
C ARG A 128 -11.75 -0.41 -7.34
N ILE A 129 -10.95 0.34 -6.62
CA ILE A 129 -9.57 -0.04 -6.28
C ILE A 129 -9.53 -0.55 -4.84
N PHE A 130 -9.14 -1.82 -4.69
CA PHE A 130 -8.64 -2.37 -3.45
C PHE A 130 -7.11 -2.41 -3.56
N PRO A 131 -6.36 -1.59 -2.79
CA PRO A 131 -4.91 -1.42 -2.98
C PRO A 131 -4.14 -2.71 -2.82
N ILE A 132 -3.46 -3.14 -3.89
CA ILE A 132 -2.62 -4.37 -3.89
C ILE A 132 -1.33 -4.07 -3.14
N MET A 133 -1.01 -4.87 -2.12
CA MET A 133 0.18 -4.69 -1.29
C MET A 133 1.30 -5.65 -1.63
N HIS A 134 1.00 -6.85 -2.11
CA HIS A 134 1.98 -7.91 -2.33
C HIS A 134 1.74 -8.66 -3.63
N VAL A 135 2.82 -9.15 -4.21
CA VAL A 135 2.83 -10.09 -5.32
C VAL A 135 3.77 -11.24 -5.02
N LEU A 136 3.52 -12.39 -5.62
CA LEU A 136 4.44 -13.52 -5.56
C LEU A 136 5.51 -13.35 -6.65
N ALA A 137 6.78 -13.26 -6.25
CA ALA A 137 7.90 -13.16 -7.17
C ALA A 137 8.60 -14.52 -7.34
N ILE A 138 8.85 -14.92 -8.56
CA ILE A 138 9.52 -16.17 -8.92
C ILE A 138 10.82 -15.85 -9.66
N ARG A 139 11.90 -16.55 -9.32
CA ARG A 139 13.16 -16.40 -10.06
C ARG A 139 12.99 -16.88 -11.50
N ARG A 140 13.47 -16.11 -12.47
CA ARG A 140 13.43 -16.49 -13.90
C ARG A 140 14.05 -17.84 -14.17
N SER A 141 15.16 -18.20 -13.48
CA SER A 141 15.80 -19.52 -13.60
C SER A 141 14.89 -20.67 -13.14
N ALA A 142 14.06 -20.45 -12.13
CA ALA A 142 13.08 -21.46 -11.69
C ALA A 142 11.96 -21.65 -12.72
N VAL A 143 11.47 -20.56 -13.32
CA VAL A 143 10.49 -20.64 -14.40
C VAL A 143 11.09 -21.31 -15.65
N ALA A 144 12.36 -21.01 -15.99
CA ALA A 144 13.03 -21.67 -17.11
C ALA A 144 13.22 -23.19 -16.90
N ALA A 145 13.45 -23.60 -15.65
CA ALA A 145 13.57 -25.03 -15.31
C ALA A 145 12.22 -25.77 -15.22
N ALA A 146 11.15 -25.04 -14.88
CA ALA A 146 9.79 -25.56 -14.75
C ALA A 146 8.80 -24.53 -15.30
N PRO A 147 8.49 -24.52 -16.60
CA PRO A 147 7.64 -23.50 -17.23
C PRO A 147 6.23 -23.43 -16.66
N ASP A 148 5.68 -24.53 -16.16
CA ASP A 148 4.34 -24.60 -15.56
C ASP A 148 4.30 -24.10 -14.10
N LEU A 149 5.46 -23.81 -13.50
CA LEU A 149 5.56 -23.37 -12.09
C LEU A 149 4.69 -22.16 -11.76
N PRO A 150 4.62 -21.09 -12.59
CA PRO A 150 3.76 -19.93 -12.28
C PRO A 150 2.27 -20.32 -12.16
N VAL A 151 1.77 -21.17 -13.03
CA VAL A 151 0.37 -21.65 -13.04
C VAL A 151 0.12 -22.52 -11.81
N ALA A 152 0.99 -23.49 -11.54
CA ALA A 152 0.86 -24.36 -10.37
C ALA A 152 0.87 -23.60 -9.06
N LEU A 153 1.71 -22.55 -8.95
CA LEU A 153 1.72 -21.68 -7.77
C LEU A 153 0.44 -20.85 -7.65
N PHE A 154 -0.08 -20.31 -8.76
CA PHE A 154 -1.34 -19.60 -8.76
C PHE A 154 -2.48 -20.49 -8.19
N GLU A 155 -2.62 -21.70 -8.72
CA GLU A 155 -3.63 -22.67 -8.29
C GLU A 155 -3.47 -23.04 -6.81
N ALA A 156 -2.24 -23.28 -6.35
CA ALA A 156 -1.96 -23.60 -4.95
C ALA A 156 -2.34 -22.45 -4.00
N PHE A 157 -2.05 -21.19 -4.37
CA PHE A 157 -2.42 -20.03 -3.57
C PHE A 157 -3.93 -19.75 -3.62
N ALA A 158 -4.60 -19.96 -4.75
CA ALA A 158 -6.04 -19.86 -4.88
C ALA A 158 -6.75 -20.88 -3.96
N GLU A 159 -6.28 -22.13 -3.97
CA GLU A 159 -6.82 -23.16 -3.08
C GLU A 159 -6.54 -22.85 -1.60
N ALA A 160 -5.35 -22.38 -1.25
CA ALA A 160 -5.03 -21.97 0.11
C ALA A 160 -5.95 -20.81 0.58
N LYS A 161 -6.23 -19.84 -0.30
CA LYS A 161 -7.17 -18.74 -0.02
C LYS A 161 -8.59 -19.28 0.21
N ARG A 162 -9.07 -20.18 -0.64
CA ARG A 162 -10.39 -20.80 -0.50
C ARG A 162 -10.54 -21.52 0.85
N ILE A 163 -9.52 -22.29 1.24
CA ILE A 163 -9.49 -22.98 2.54
C ILE A 163 -9.49 -21.96 3.70
N SER A 164 -8.69 -20.90 3.59
CA SER A 164 -8.63 -19.84 4.60
C SER A 164 -9.99 -19.15 4.78
N LYS A 165 -10.65 -18.79 3.66
CA LYS A 165 -11.98 -18.15 3.68
C LYS A 165 -13.00 -19.06 4.38
N GLN A 166 -13.06 -20.34 4.01
CA GLN A 166 -13.95 -21.30 4.66
C GLN A 166 -13.69 -21.41 6.17
N ARG A 167 -12.43 -21.41 6.60
CA ARG A 167 -12.10 -21.45 8.03
C ARG A 167 -12.56 -20.19 8.76
N VAL A 168 -12.34 -19.00 8.19
CA VAL A 168 -12.80 -17.74 8.79
C VAL A 168 -14.32 -17.71 8.92
N GLU A 169 -15.05 -18.18 7.92
CA GLU A 169 -16.52 -18.22 7.94
C GLU A 169 -17.06 -19.28 8.95
N ALA A 170 -16.47 -20.48 8.96
CA ALA A 170 -16.95 -21.60 9.77
C ALA A 170 -16.40 -21.62 11.19
N ASP A 171 -15.29 -20.93 11.48
CA ASP A 171 -14.57 -21.09 12.73
C ASP A 171 -15.21 -20.31 13.88
N ALA A 172 -15.88 -21.04 14.76
CA ALA A 172 -16.40 -20.54 16.03
C ALA A 172 -15.29 -20.24 17.06
N SER A 173 -14.04 -20.63 16.81
CA SER A 173 -12.90 -20.39 17.73
C SER A 173 -12.39 -18.94 17.67
N VAL A 174 -12.73 -18.20 16.64
CA VAL A 174 -12.47 -16.75 16.59
C VAL A 174 -13.52 -16.04 17.44
N SER A 175 -13.21 -15.85 18.71
CA SER A 175 -14.11 -15.26 19.71
C SER A 175 -14.22 -13.74 19.54
N LEU A 176 -14.74 -13.28 18.40
CA LEU A 176 -15.08 -11.89 18.17
C LEU A 176 -16.61 -11.73 18.20
N ALA A 177 -17.12 -10.95 19.14
CA ALA A 177 -18.56 -10.77 19.33
C ALA A 177 -19.29 -10.22 18.08
N TRP A 178 -18.58 -9.49 17.23
CA TRP A 178 -19.13 -8.82 16.05
C TRP A 178 -18.61 -9.40 14.73
N LYS A 179 -18.01 -10.61 14.74
CA LYS A 179 -17.41 -11.22 13.55
C LYS A 179 -18.37 -11.22 12.34
N ASP A 180 -19.55 -11.77 12.52
CA ASP A 180 -20.52 -11.91 11.42
C ASP A 180 -21.02 -10.57 10.89
N TYR A 181 -21.16 -9.58 11.78
CA TYR A 181 -21.49 -8.22 11.38
C TYR A 181 -20.41 -7.60 10.49
N TYR A 182 -19.14 -7.71 10.87
CA TYR A 182 -18.05 -7.18 10.07
C TYR A 182 -17.87 -7.92 8.75
N LEU A 183 -17.99 -9.23 8.73
CA LEU A 183 -17.97 -10.02 7.49
C LEU A 183 -19.11 -9.64 6.53
N ALA A 184 -20.31 -9.41 7.06
CA ALA A 184 -21.45 -8.97 6.26
C ALA A 184 -21.20 -7.55 5.68
N LYS A 185 -20.67 -6.63 6.49
CA LYS A 185 -20.33 -5.27 6.04
C LYS A 185 -19.22 -5.26 5.00
N GLU A 186 -18.17 -6.06 5.17
CA GLU A 186 -17.12 -6.20 4.18
C GLU A 186 -17.67 -6.72 2.85
N ARG A 187 -18.53 -7.75 2.89
CA ARG A 187 -19.16 -8.31 1.70
C ARG A 187 -20.11 -7.31 1.00
N GLU A 188 -20.84 -6.51 1.77
CA GLU A 188 -21.71 -5.45 1.23
C GLU A 188 -20.94 -4.43 0.40
N VAL A 189 -19.74 -4.02 0.85
CA VAL A 189 -18.92 -3.00 0.21
C VAL A 189 -18.04 -3.59 -0.89
N LEU A 190 -17.28 -4.65 -0.57
CA LEU A 190 -16.21 -5.18 -1.40
C LEU A 190 -16.63 -6.37 -2.28
N GLY A 191 -17.83 -6.93 -2.04
CA GLY A 191 -18.30 -8.15 -2.71
C GLY A 191 -17.76 -9.43 -2.08
N ASP A 192 -17.99 -10.55 -2.76
CA ASP A 192 -17.67 -11.88 -2.22
C ASP A 192 -16.16 -12.22 -2.29
N ASN A 193 -15.40 -11.53 -3.14
CA ASN A 193 -13.98 -11.79 -3.34
C ASN A 193 -13.14 -10.51 -3.38
N PRO A 194 -12.99 -9.78 -2.25
CA PRO A 194 -12.20 -8.55 -2.20
C PRO A 194 -10.70 -8.76 -2.46
N TRP A 195 -10.22 -9.97 -2.24
CA TRP A 195 -8.84 -10.39 -2.43
C TRP A 195 -8.66 -11.21 -3.73
N ALA A 196 -9.37 -10.82 -4.80
CA ALA A 196 -9.30 -11.54 -6.07
C ALA A 196 -7.85 -11.71 -6.56
N TYR A 197 -7.48 -12.92 -6.94
CA TYR A 197 -6.22 -13.21 -7.62
C TYR A 197 -6.42 -13.12 -9.13
N GLY A 198 -5.33 -12.89 -9.84
CA GLY A 198 -5.30 -12.82 -11.30
C GLY A 198 -5.08 -11.40 -11.82
N LEU A 199 -4.45 -11.34 -12.99
CA LEU A 199 -4.10 -10.08 -13.62
C LEU A 199 -5.36 -9.30 -14.04
N GLU A 200 -6.30 -9.95 -14.71
CA GLU A 200 -7.51 -9.27 -15.22
C GLU A 200 -8.39 -8.71 -14.09
N ALA A 201 -8.59 -9.48 -13.02
CA ALA A 201 -9.36 -9.03 -11.86
C ALA A 201 -8.75 -7.78 -11.19
N ASN A 202 -7.42 -7.63 -11.30
CA ASN A 202 -6.66 -6.56 -10.66
C ASN A 202 -6.11 -5.53 -11.66
N ARG A 203 -6.39 -5.64 -12.97
CA ARG A 203 -5.82 -4.79 -14.02
C ARG A 203 -5.96 -3.31 -13.73
N HIS A 204 -7.14 -2.87 -13.33
CA HIS A 204 -7.41 -1.47 -13.03
C HIS A 204 -6.52 -0.94 -11.88
N ALA A 205 -6.42 -1.70 -10.79
CA ALA A 205 -5.56 -1.34 -9.66
C ALA A 205 -4.07 -1.39 -10.02
N LEU A 206 -3.64 -2.40 -10.82
CA LEU A 206 -2.25 -2.52 -11.28
C LEU A 206 -1.84 -1.36 -12.17
N VAL A 207 -2.64 -1.01 -13.18
CA VAL A 207 -2.37 0.14 -14.08
C VAL A 207 -2.24 1.43 -13.27
N LYS A 208 -3.14 1.64 -12.31
CA LYS A 208 -3.08 2.82 -11.43
C LYS A 208 -1.80 2.84 -10.59
N PHE A 209 -1.46 1.73 -9.95
CA PHE A 209 -0.25 1.62 -9.12
C PHE A 209 1.03 1.83 -9.93
N LEU A 210 1.13 1.24 -11.10
CA LEU A 210 2.27 1.40 -12.00
C LEU A 210 2.41 2.84 -12.51
N GLY A 211 1.28 3.53 -12.73
CA GLY A 211 1.25 4.96 -12.98
C GLY A 211 1.88 5.76 -11.83
N TYR A 212 1.43 5.50 -10.60
CA TYR A 212 2.01 6.14 -9.40
C TYR A 212 3.50 5.82 -9.24
N CYS A 213 3.92 4.58 -9.47
CA CYS A 213 5.34 4.23 -9.43
C CYS A 213 6.17 5.05 -10.42
N HIS A 214 5.66 5.26 -11.63
CA HIS A 214 6.34 6.05 -12.65
C HIS A 214 6.41 7.53 -12.27
N GLU A 215 5.29 8.14 -11.88
CA GLU A 215 5.20 9.55 -11.47
C GLU A 215 6.08 9.85 -10.25
N GLN A 216 6.10 8.95 -9.28
CA GLN A 216 6.92 9.04 -8.09
C GLN A 216 8.40 8.67 -8.30
N GLY A 217 8.82 8.40 -9.54
CA GLY A 217 10.21 8.15 -9.90
C GLY A 217 10.75 6.77 -9.57
N LEU A 218 9.88 5.83 -9.16
CA LEU A 218 10.28 4.46 -8.76
C LEU A 218 10.52 3.51 -9.94
N SER A 219 10.02 3.85 -11.11
CA SER A 219 10.32 3.13 -12.35
C SER A 219 10.74 4.12 -13.45
N ALA A 220 11.78 3.73 -14.22
CA ALA A 220 12.27 4.54 -15.33
C ALA A 220 11.26 4.62 -16.48
N LYS A 221 10.49 3.54 -16.67
CA LYS A 221 9.45 3.40 -17.69
C LYS A 221 8.09 3.29 -17.02
N LYS A 222 7.06 3.78 -17.69
CA LYS A 222 5.68 3.41 -17.36
C LYS A 222 5.49 1.97 -17.82
N LEU A 223 5.29 1.08 -16.85
CA LEU A 223 5.11 -0.35 -17.08
C LEU A 223 3.63 -0.67 -17.27
N GLU A 224 3.35 -1.69 -18.07
CA GLU A 224 2.03 -2.32 -18.12
C GLU A 224 2.02 -3.58 -17.23
N PRO A 225 0.85 -4.03 -16.77
CA PRO A 225 0.76 -5.23 -15.92
C PRO A 225 1.43 -6.46 -16.53
N GLU A 226 1.32 -6.66 -17.84
CA GLU A 226 1.92 -7.76 -18.57
C GLU A 226 3.46 -7.78 -18.51
N ASP A 227 4.09 -6.64 -18.33
CA ASP A 227 5.56 -6.57 -18.18
C ASP A 227 6.06 -7.26 -16.88
N LEU A 228 5.16 -7.46 -15.92
CA LEU A 228 5.48 -7.98 -14.59
C LEU A 228 5.06 -9.43 -14.38
N PHE A 229 4.00 -9.89 -15.03
CA PHE A 229 3.40 -11.20 -14.77
C PHE A 229 3.72 -12.21 -15.86
N ALA A 230 3.92 -13.48 -15.48
CA ALA A 230 4.15 -14.56 -16.41
C ALA A 230 2.94 -14.75 -17.34
N GLU A 231 3.17 -14.81 -18.67
CA GLU A 231 2.14 -14.90 -19.70
C GLU A 231 1.11 -16.01 -19.44
N GLY A 232 1.57 -17.19 -19.01
CA GLY A 232 0.69 -18.32 -18.67
C GLY A 232 -0.28 -18.06 -17.52
N THR A 233 -0.12 -16.96 -16.77
CA THR A 233 -1.00 -16.59 -15.65
C THR A 233 -1.97 -15.45 -15.95
N TRP A 234 -1.90 -14.82 -17.13
CA TRP A 234 -2.69 -13.61 -17.43
C TRP A 234 -4.20 -13.84 -17.39
N ALA A 235 -4.65 -14.98 -17.92
CA ALA A 235 -6.08 -15.32 -17.98
C ALA A 235 -6.60 -16.05 -16.71
N LEU A 236 -5.74 -16.32 -15.73
CA LEU A 236 -6.14 -17.03 -14.53
C LEU A 236 -6.91 -16.10 -13.58
N THR A 237 -7.97 -16.65 -13.01
CA THR A 237 -8.81 -16.02 -11.96
C THR A 237 -9.13 -17.04 -10.89
N ASP A 238 -9.50 -16.59 -9.69
CA ASP A 238 -9.94 -17.44 -8.57
C ASP A 238 -11.34 -17.08 -8.08
#